data_af6b097b52aee1b261024f719a539593
#
_entry.id   af6b097b52aee1b261024f719a539593
#
_cell.length_a   1.000
_cell.length_b   1.000
_cell.length_c   1.000
_cell.angle_alpha   90.00
_cell.angle_beta   90.00
_cell.angle_gamma   90.00
#
_symmetry.space_group_name_H-M   'P 1'
#
loop_
_entity.id
_entity.type
_entity.pdbx_description
1 polymer ?
#
loop_
_entity_poly.entity_id
_entity_poly.type
_entity_poly.pdbx_seq_one_letter_code
_entity_poly.pdbx_strand_id
1 'polypeptide(L)'
;MATPGKQAVFVVLFCSLSITGCKNWSQRGAKGIGLLPKASPGETKFSSYRPKNPYEKLAPGIATRTLFEAASGKGYRVEVRDLLVGPGKRTETVSLPGAAVFEVRSGSGVMTVGGQLRELNLGSTFALSEGETFSIENKGTDAIAMRVHVFHAE
;
A
#
# COMPACT_ATOMS: atom_id res chain seq x y z
N MET A 1 -58.14 32.37 24.42
CA MET A 1 -58.07 32.51 22.95
C MET A 1 -56.87 31.74 22.48
N ALA A 2 -57.10 30.58 21.96
CA ALA A 2 -56.02 29.67 21.46
C ALA A 2 -56.08 29.63 19.94
N THR A 3 -54.95 29.91 19.28
CA THR A 3 -54.77 29.87 17.85
C THR A 3 -54.37 28.45 17.42
N PRO A 4 -54.95 27.85 16.41
CA PRO A 4 -54.59 26.50 15.97
C PRO A 4 -53.36 26.51 15.06
N GLY A 5 -52.40 25.67 15.41
CA GLY A 5 -51.20 25.41 14.62
C GLY A 5 -51.50 24.69 13.31
N LYS A 6 -50.89 25.15 12.26
CA LYS A 6 -50.91 24.54 10.92
C LYS A 6 -50.05 23.27 10.92
N GLN A 7 -50.69 22.12 10.72
CA GLN A 7 -49.99 20.88 10.41
C GLN A 7 -49.54 20.91 8.95
N ALA A 8 -48.23 20.83 8.76
CA ALA A 8 -47.66 20.62 7.42
C ALA A 8 -47.67 19.13 7.09
N VAL A 9 -48.50 18.76 6.09
CA VAL A 9 -48.54 17.43 5.53
C VAL A 9 -47.33 17.28 4.58
N PHE A 10 -46.35 16.48 4.97
CA PHE A 10 -45.27 16.07 4.08
C PHE A 10 -45.79 14.94 3.18
N VAL A 11 -46.06 15.26 1.92
CA VAL A 11 -46.31 14.26 0.89
C VAL A 11 -44.96 13.72 0.43
N VAL A 12 -44.64 12.51 0.85
CA VAL A 12 -43.47 11.78 0.33
C VAL A 12 -43.84 11.18 -1.01
N LEU A 13 -43.39 11.82 -2.07
CA LEU A 13 -43.49 11.29 -3.42
C LEU A 13 -42.48 10.14 -3.59
N PHE A 14 -42.95 8.90 -3.51
CA PHE A 14 -42.18 7.74 -3.93
C PHE A 14 -42.03 7.74 -5.47
N CYS A 15 -40.89 8.26 -5.94
CA CYS A 15 -40.48 8.04 -7.33
C CYS A 15 -39.99 6.61 -7.46
N SER A 16 -40.81 5.69 -7.92
CA SER A 16 -40.40 4.35 -8.34
C SER A 16 -39.60 4.47 -9.63
N LEU A 17 -38.26 4.60 -9.48
CA LEU A 17 -37.33 4.47 -10.59
C LEU A 17 -37.27 2.99 -10.98
N SER A 18 -37.91 2.65 -12.05
CA SER A 18 -37.79 1.35 -12.73
C SER A 18 -36.35 1.17 -13.20
N ILE A 19 -35.62 0.26 -12.52
CA ILE A 19 -34.28 -0.14 -12.92
C ILE A 19 -34.40 -1.14 -14.09
N THR A 20 -34.73 -0.64 -15.26
CA THR A 20 -34.61 -1.34 -16.52
C THR A 20 -33.48 -0.70 -17.33
N GLY A 21 -32.25 -1.13 -17.08
CA GLY A 21 -31.11 -0.58 -17.82
C GLY A 21 -29.71 -1.11 -17.46
N CYS A 22 -29.62 -2.07 -16.53
CA CYS A 22 -28.30 -2.59 -16.10
C CYS A 22 -27.76 -3.79 -16.90
N LYS A 23 -28.16 -3.98 -18.16
CA LYS A 23 -27.66 -5.11 -18.97
C LYS A 23 -26.43 -4.82 -19.83
N ASN A 24 -25.86 -3.62 -19.82
CA ASN A 24 -24.75 -3.30 -20.71
C ASN A 24 -23.53 -2.63 -20.05
N TRP A 25 -23.41 -2.63 -18.73
CA TRP A 25 -22.24 -2.01 -18.10
C TRP A 25 -21.02 -2.92 -18.06
N SER A 26 -21.21 -4.24 -18.09
CA SER A 26 -20.10 -5.19 -18.06
C SER A 26 -19.26 -5.25 -19.36
N GLN A 27 -19.77 -4.73 -20.48
CA GLN A 27 -19.04 -4.80 -21.77
C GLN A 27 -18.40 -3.49 -22.21
N ARG A 28 -18.74 -2.34 -21.61
CA ARG A 28 -18.14 -1.04 -22.00
C ARG A 28 -16.91 -0.64 -21.19
N GLY A 29 -16.67 -1.25 -20.02
CA GLY A 29 -15.54 -0.93 -19.14
C GLY A 29 -14.20 -1.48 -19.58
N ALA A 30 -14.17 -2.51 -20.43
CA ALA A 30 -12.96 -3.24 -20.73
C ALA A 30 -12.16 -2.72 -21.94
N LYS A 31 -12.70 -1.77 -22.71
CA LYS A 31 -12.03 -1.30 -23.95
C LYS A 31 -11.14 -0.08 -23.77
N GLY A 32 -11.06 0.51 -22.60
CA GLY A 32 -10.36 1.80 -22.40
C GLY A 32 -9.10 1.73 -21.56
N ILE A 33 -8.82 0.66 -20.86
CA ILE A 33 -7.62 0.54 -20.03
C ILE A 33 -6.76 -0.59 -20.57
N GLY A 34 -6.04 -0.30 -21.66
CA GLY A 34 -5.07 -1.22 -22.29
C GLY A 34 -3.80 -1.43 -21.46
N LEU A 35 -3.88 -1.38 -20.12
CA LEU A 35 -2.74 -1.49 -19.21
C LEU A 35 -2.68 -2.80 -18.41
N LEU A 36 -3.70 -3.63 -18.50
CA LEU A 36 -3.56 -4.96 -17.91
C LEU A 36 -3.20 -5.95 -19.02
N PRO A 37 -2.09 -6.67 -18.90
CA PRO A 37 -1.79 -7.76 -19.80
C PRO A 37 -2.98 -8.72 -19.75
N LYS A 38 -3.51 -9.07 -20.94
CA LYS A 38 -4.57 -10.06 -21.07
C LYS A 38 -4.03 -11.34 -20.46
N ALA A 39 -4.44 -11.66 -19.25
CA ALA A 39 -4.08 -12.91 -18.60
C ALA A 39 -4.53 -14.04 -19.52
N SER A 40 -3.60 -14.83 -19.99
CA SER A 40 -3.93 -16.06 -20.71
C SER A 40 -4.73 -16.95 -19.76
N PRO A 41 -5.94 -17.41 -20.13
CA PRO A 41 -6.66 -18.34 -19.29
C PRO A 41 -5.85 -19.64 -19.27
N GLY A 42 -5.27 -19.96 -18.14
CA GLY A 42 -4.76 -21.31 -17.97
C GLY A 42 -3.40 -21.48 -17.39
N GLU A 43 -2.90 -20.76 -16.45
CA GLU A 43 -1.90 -21.24 -15.49
C GLU A 43 -1.56 -20.17 -14.45
N THR A 44 -2.46 -19.97 -13.51
CA THR A 44 -2.06 -19.30 -12.27
C THR A 44 -1.34 -20.34 -11.42
N LYS A 45 -0.03 -20.45 -11.57
CA LYS A 45 0.79 -21.24 -10.66
C LYS A 45 0.93 -20.44 -9.38
N PHE A 46 0.11 -20.74 -8.37
CA PHE A 46 0.34 -20.25 -7.03
C PHE A 46 1.56 -20.97 -6.45
N SER A 47 2.69 -20.32 -6.40
CA SER A 47 3.81 -20.77 -5.61
C SER A 47 3.76 -20.08 -4.24
N SER A 48 3.53 -20.85 -3.16
CA SER A 48 3.74 -20.34 -1.82
C SER A 48 5.24 -20.17 -1.61
N TYR A 49 5.69 -18.94 -1.47
CA TYR A 49 7.09 -18.64 -1.21
C TYR A 49 7.31 -18.49 0.30
N ARG A 50 8.19 -19.32 0.84
CA ARG A 50 8.74 -19.11 2.19
C ARG A 50 10.13 -18.52 2.04
N PRO A 51 10.40 -17.33 2.58
CA PRO A 51 11.72 -16.73 2.48
C PRO A 51 12.74 -17.65 3.15
N LYS A 52 13.76 -18.03 2.40
CA LYS A 52 14.88 -18.83 2.89
C LYS A 52 16.07 -17.95 3.28
N ASN A 53 16.07 -16.71 2.81
CA ASN A 53 17.17 -15.79 3.03
C ASN A 53 17.12 -15.23 4.46
N PRO A 54 18.27 -15.15 5.16
CA PRO A 54 18.37 -14.47 6.44
C PRO A 54 18.15 -12.98 6.27
N TYR A 55 17.91 -12.29 7.39
CA TYR A 55 17.98 -10.83 7.39
C TYR A 55 19.43 -10.38 7.29
N GLU A 56 19.65 -9.40 6.45
CA GLU A 56 20.94 -8.75 6.23
C GLU A 56 20.89 -7.30 6.72
N LYS A 57 22.02 -6.76 7.13
CA LYS A 57 22.10 -5.37 7.54
C LYS A 57 22.00 -4.47 6.31
N LEU A 58 20.95 -3.65 6.24
CA LEU A 58 20.80 -2.62 5.20
C LEU A 58 21.60 -1.36 5.56
N ALA A 59 21.47 -0.91 6.82
CA ALA A 59 22.18 0.21 7.41
C ALA A 59 22.20 0.04 8.94
N PRO A 60 22.95 0.87 9.70
CA PRO A 60 22.84 0.88 11.15
C PRO A 60 21.40 1.00 11.63
N GLY A 61 20.98 0.06 12.46
CA GLY A 61 19.64 0.02 13.05
C GLY A 61 18.55 -0.60 12.20
N ILE A 62 18.82 -0.97 10.94
CA ILE A 62 17.84 -1.56 10.04
C ILE A 62 18.38 -2.82 9.36
N ALA A 63 17.59 -3.88 9.38
CA ALA A 63 17.84 -5.11 8.67
C ALA A 63 16.81 -5.32 7.56
N THR A 64 17.21 -5.96 6.49
CA THR A 64 16.35 -6.26 5.34
C THR A 64 16.44 -7.71 4.94
N ARG A 65 15.42 -8.20 4.28
CA ARG A 65 15.38 -9.51 3.66
C ARG A 65 14.55 -9.44 2.38
N THR A 66 15.17 -9.78 1.25
CA THR A 66 14.43 -9.93 0.00
C THR A 66 13.57 -11.19 0.06
N LEU A 67 12.29 -11.02 -0.22
CA LEU A 67 11.32 -12.10 -0.26
C LEU A 67 11.14 -12.62 -1.68
N PHE A 68 11.09 -11.69 -2.63
CA PHE A 68 10.68 -12.00 -3.98
C PHE A 68 11.15 -10.91 -4.94
N GLU A 69 11.55 -11.33 -6.14
CA GLU A 69 11.84 -10.45 -7.27
C GLU A 69 11.09 -10.96 -8.51
N ALA A 70 10.52 -10.04 -9.27
CA ALA A 70 9.93 -10.34 -10.57
C ALA A 70 10.27 -9.23 -11.57
N ALA A 71 10.75 -9.63 -12.73
CA ALA A 71 10.88 -8.73 -13.86
C ALA A 71 9.59 -8.79 -14.70
N SER A 72 9.06 -7.63 -15.06
CA SER A 72 8.07 -7.56 -16.11
C SER A 72 8.82 -7.42 -17.43
N GLY A 73 8.48 -8.21 -18.43
CA GLY A 73 9.12 -8.12 -19.76
C GLY A 73 8.94 -6.78 -20.50
N LYS A 74 8.72 -5.69 -19.75
CA LYS A 74 8.49 -4.33 -20.25
C LYS A 74 9.35 -3.27 -19.53
N GLY A 75 10.53 -3.63 -19.04
CA GLY A 75 11.44 -2.67 -18.44
C GLY A 75 11.11 -2.27 -17.00
N TYR A 76 10.40 -3.12 -16.26
CA TYR A 76 10.16 -2.92 -14.84
C TYR A 76 10.54 -4.18 -14.06
N ARG A 77 11.17 -3.99 -12.92
CA ARG A 77 11.42 -5.01 -11.92
C ARG A 77 10.75 -4.61 -10.61
N VAL A 78 10.04 -5.55 -10.01
CA VAL A 78 9.45 -5.38 -8.68
C VAL A 78 10.20 -6.26 -7.71
N GLU A 79 10.66 -5.69 -6.62
CA GLU A 79 11.27 -6.39 -5.52
C GLU A 79 10.41 -6.23 -4.27
N VAL A 80 10.14 -7.32 -3.57
CA VAL A 80 9.44 -7.30 -2.28
C VAL A 80 10.42 -7.65 -1.19
N ARG A 81 10.51 -6.76 -0.20
CA ARG A 81 11.42 -6.90 0.96
C ARG A 81 10.66 -6.81 2.28
N ASP A 82 11.17 -7.47 3.30
CA ASP A 82 10.87 -7.14 4.69
C ASP A 82 11.98 -6.24 5.23
N LEU A 83 11.60 -5.21 5.99
CA LEU A 83 12.49 -4.36 6.77
C LEU A 83 12.17 -4.53 8.25
N LEU A 84 13.22 -4.59 9.09
CA LEU A 84 13.10 -4.64 10.54
C LEU A 84 13.92 -3.52 11.17
N VAL A 85 13.28 -2.79 12.10
CA VAL A 85 13.95 -1.83 12.97
C VAL A 85 13.80 -2.28 14.40
N GLY A 86 14.92 -2.60 15.06
CA GLY A 86 14.91 -3.10 16.43
C GLY A 86 14.36 -2.07 17.44
N PRO A 87 13.91 -2.53 18.63
CA PRO A 87 13.40 -1.66 19.67
C PRO A 87 14.48 -0.67 20.15
N GLY A 88 14.07 0.56 20.44
CA GLY A 88 14.98 1.63 20.89
C GLY A 88 16.01 2.06 19.85
N LYS A 89 15.88 1.67 18.59
CA LYS A 89 16.83 2.00 17.52
C LYS A 89 16.36 3.17 16.68
N ARG A 90 17.34 3.97 16.27
CA ARG A 90 17.19 4.95 15.20
C ARG A 90 18.08 4.52 14.04
N THR A 91 17.55 4.55 12.84
CA THR A 91 18.34 4.22 11.65
C THR A 91 19.11 5.45 11.18
N GLU A 92 20.20 5.22 10.49
CA GLU A 92 20.76 6.26 9.62
C GLU A 92 19.80 6.56 8.47
N THR A 93 20.09 7.61 7.73
CA THR A 93 19.34 7.94 6.51
C THR A 93 19.64 6.93 5.43
N VAL A 94 18.61 6.35 4.86
CA VAL A 94 18.66 5.30 3.84
C VAL A 94 17.92 5.77 2.60
N SER A 95 18.38 5.39 1.41
CA SER A 95 17.65 5.44 0.16
C SER A 95 17.40 4.03 -0.37
N LEU A 96 16.34 3.86 -1.16
CA LEU A 96 16.09 2.63 -1.90
C LEU A 96 16.42 2.84 -3.39
N PRO A 97 16.74 1.77 -4.12
CA PRO A 97 17.20 1.85 -5.51
C PRO A 97 16.06 2.13 -6.51
N GLY A 98 14.88 2.47 -6.06
CA GLY A 98 13.71 2.78 -6.89
C GLY A 98 12.58 3.36 -6.06
N ALA A 99 11.47 3.71 -6.72
CA ALA A 99 10.25 4.09 -6.02
C ALA A 99 9.75 2.93 -5.14
N ALA A 100 9.19 3.24 -3.98
CA ALA A 100 8.82 2.20 -3.04
C ALA A 100 7.47 2.46 -2.36
N VAL A 101 6.75 1.38 -2.08
CA VAL A 101 5.55 1.39 -1.23
C VAL A 101 5.82 0.56 0.00
N PHE A 102 5.56 1.16 1.15
CA PHE A 102 5.76 0.57 2.46
C PHE A 102 4.42 0.24 3.11
N GLU A 103 4.38 -0.87 3.81
CA GLU A 103 3.27 -1.29 4.67
C GLU A 103 3.82 -1.66 6.04
N VAL A 104 3.33 -1.04 7.10
CA VAL A 104 3.70 -1.38 8.49
C VAL A 104 2.94 -2.64 8.90
N ARG A 105 3.67 -3.71 9.20
CA ARG A 105 3.14 -5.04 9.55
C ARG A 105 3.08 -5.28 11.06
N SER A 106 3.96 -4.62 11.82
CA SER A 106 3.96 -4.66 13.27
C SER A 106 4.80 -3.54 13.86
N GLY A 107 4.57 -3.24 15.13
CA GLY A 107 5.26 -2.19 15.86
C GLY A 107 4.72 -0.80 15.52
N SER A 108 5.33 0.20 16.13
CA SER A 108 5.04 1.61 15.90
C SER A 108 6.30 2.47 16.02
N GLY A 109 6.32 3.63 15.40
CA GLY A 109 7.46 4.52 15.43
C GLY A 109 7.24 5.77 14.62
N VAL A 110 8.35 6.42 14.26
CA VAL A 110 8.31 7.63 13.44
C VAL A 110 9.30 7.47 12.29
N MET A 111 8.86 7.79 11.09
CA MET A 111 9.71 7.91 9.91
C MET A 111 9.89 9.38 9.57
N THR A 112 11.09 9.74 9.18
CA THR A 112 11.40 11.07 8.63
C THR A 112 11.71 10.91 7.15
N VAL A 113 11.01 11.65 6.30
CA VAL A 113 11.21 11.70 4.85
C VAL A 113 11.31 13.16 4.43
N GLY A 114 12.40 13.57 3.80
CA GLY A 114 12.58 14.95 3.37
C GLY A 114 12.40 15.98 4.49
N GLY A 115 12.74 15.62 5.74
CA GLY A 115 12.56 16.44 6.93
C GLY A 115 11.14 16.43 7.52
N GLN A 116 10.18 15.76 6.89
CA GLN A 116 8.82 15.62 7.41
C GLN A 116 8.68 14.34 8.24
N LEU A 117 8.02 14.46 9.38
CA LEU A 117 7.72 13.34 10.27
C LEU A 117 6.43 12.64 9.84
N ARG A 118 6.48 11.31 9.84
CA ARG A 118 5.34 10.44 9.57
C ARG A 118 5.23 9.41 10.68
N GLU A 119 4.09 9.29 11.30
CA GLU A 119 3.84 8.23 12.28
C GLU A 119 3.69 6.88 11.57
N LEU A 120 4.34 5.87 12.15
CA LEU A 120 4.24 4.48 11.72
C LEU A 120 3.38 3.73 12.73
N ASN A 121 2.26 3.21 12.26
CA ASN A 121 1.37 2.37 13.03
C ASN A 121 1.00 1.13 12.20
N LEU A 122 0.58 0.05 12.85
CA LEU A 122 0.11 -1.14 12.17
C LEU A 122 -0.91 -0.80 11.07
N GLY A 123 -0.68 -1.27 9.85
CA GLY A 123 -1.51 -1.01 8.67
C GLY A 123 -1.24 0.32 7.98
N SER A 124 -0.36 1.19 8.52
CA SER A 124 0.04 2.40 7.80
C SER A 124 0.71 2.04 6.47
N THR A 125 0.29 2.71 5.41
CA THR A 125 0.86 2.56 4.07
C THR A 125 1.28 3.92 3.53
N PHE A 126 2.45 4.00 2.91
CA PHE A 126 2.99 5.23 2.32
C PHE A 126 3.93 4.89 1.17
N ALA A 127 4.16 5.87 0.31
CA ALA A 127 5.05 5.72 -0.83
C ALA A 127 6.22 6.72 -0.73
N LEU A 128 7.36 6.29 -1.25
CA LEU A 128 8.52 7.14 -1.51
C LEU A 128 8.83 7.13 -3.01
N SER A 129 9.19 8.28 -3.53
CA SER A 129 9.68 8.40 -4.89
C SER A 129 11.12 7.87 -4.98
N GLU A 130 11.56 7.54 -6.18
CA GLU A 130 12.95 7.21 -6.44
C GLU A 130 13.89 8.34 -5.98
N GLY A 131 14.98 7.96 -5.28
CA GLY A 131 15.97 8.91 -4.75
C GLY A 131 15.57 9.59 -3.45
N GLU A 132 14.32 9.46 -2.97
CA GLU A 132 13.97 9.95 -1.65
C GLU A 132 14.68 9.16 -0.56
N THR A 133 15.08 9.88 0.48
CA THR A 133 15.77 9.31 1.65
C THR A 133 14.85 9.30 2.86
N PHE A 134 15.01 8.29 3.70
CA PHE A 134 14.26 8.18 4.92
C PHE A 134 15.14 7.72 6.11
N SER A 135 14.69 8.02 7.31
CA SER A 135 15.20 7.42 8.55
C SER A 135 14.02 7.02 9.42
N ILE A 136 14.19 6.02 10.27
CA ILE A 136 13.15 5.49 11.14
C ILE A 136 13.65 5.53 12.58
N GLU A 137 12.79 5.96 13.48
CA GLU A 137 13.02 5.93 14.92
C GLU A 137 11.97 5.03 15.57
N ASN A 138 12.44 3.96 16.21
CA ASN A 138 11.63 3.04 17.00
C ASN A 138 11.87 3.33 18.49
N LYS A 139 10.96 4.03 19.13
CA LYS A 139 11.00 4.32 20.58
C LYS A 139 10.30 3.24 21.42
N GLY A 140 9.66 2.27 20.74
CA GLY A 140 8.92 1.20 21.38
C GLY A 140 9.81 0.07 21.90
N THR A 141 9.17 -0.88 22.56
CA THR A 141 9.77 -2.11 23.08
C THR A 141 9.78 -3.24 22.06
N ASP A 142 8.97 -3.14 21.02
CA ASP A 142 8.82 -4.13 19.97
C ASP A 142 9.51 -3.68 18.68
N ALA A 143 9.96 -4.63 17.87
CA ALA A 143 10.52 -4.32 16.56
C ALA A 143 9.42 -3.79 15.62
N ILE A 144 9.77 -2.76 14.83
CA ILE A 144 8.94 -2.35 13.70
C ILE A 144 9.26 -3.27 12.53
N ALA A 145 8.26 -3.97 12.03
CA ALA A 145 8.36 -4.75 10.80
C ALA A 145 7.54 -4.09 9.69
N MET A 146 8.16 -3.92 8.54
CA MET A 146 7.52 -3.35 7.36
C MET A 146 7.72 -4.25 6.16
N ARG A 147 6.73 -4.29 5.29
CA ARG A 147 6.87 -4.83 3.93
C ARG A 147 7.08 -3.69 2.96
N VAL A 148 8.02 -3.86 2.05
CA VAL A 148 8.37 -2.84 1.07
C VAL A 148 8.34 -3.45 -0.32
N HIS A 149 7.62 -2.80 -1.21
CA HIS A 149 7.59 -3.10 -2.63
C HIS A 149 8.43 -2.04 -3.33
N VAL A 150 9.55 -2.42 -3.92
CA VAL A 150 10.46 -1.53 -4.63
C VAL A 150 10.27 -1.73 -6.13
N PHE A 151 10.06 -0.64 -6.83
CA PHE A 151 9.82 -0.60 -8.27
C PHE A 151 11.06 -0.01 -8.94
N HIS A 152 11.73 -0.81 -9.76
CA HIS A 152 12.90 -0.40 -10.52
C HIS A 152 12.48 -0.16 -11.97
N ALA A 153 12.87 0.96 -12.56
CA ALA A 153 12.91 1.12 -14.01
C ALA A 153 14.19 0.43 -14.53
N GLU A 154 14.07 -0.38 -15.59
CA GLU A 154 15.18 -1.02 -16.29
C GLU A 154 15.49 -0.28 -17.58
#